data_f6b8546bc0488ada494a4f48b14449fd
#
_entry.id   f6b8546bc0488ada494a4f48b14449fd
#
_cell.length_a   1.000
_cell.length_b   1.000
_cell.length_c   1.000
_cell.angle_alpha   90.00
_cell.angle_beta   90.00
_cell.angle_gamma   90.00
#
_symmetry.space_group_name_H-M   'P 1'
#
loop_
_entity.id
_entity.type
_entity.pdbx_description
1 polymer ?
#
loop_
_entity_poly.entity_id
_entity_poly.type
_entity_poly.pdbx_seq_one_letter_code
_entity_poly.pdbx_strand_id
1 'polypeptide(L)'
;MCIRDRFRPGQGNTTAYNIGAACSYPLMRVEEMYFIEAEAAAHTNAAKGVELLNTFMKTYRDAKYNCTLSNSDEVVKEVVLQKRIELWGEGRSFFDIKRLNLSVIRAYAGTNVPRPVQYNTKGRPAWMNFVLPKFEGVFNTAVTDYNNPDPSGKYTPAK
;
A
#
# COMPACT_ATOMS: atom_id res chain seq x y z
N MET A 1 6.52 16.89 2.18
CA MET A 1 7.72 16.34 1.50
C MET A 1 7.33 16.02 0.06
N CYS A 2 8.03 16.57 -0.90
CA CYS A 2 7.75 16.35 -2.32
C CYS A 2 8.22 14.94 -2.74
N ILE A 3 7.44 14.24 -3.57
CA ILE A 3 7.82 12.92 -4.12
C ILE A 3 9.21 12.97 -4.76
N ARG A 4 9.51 14.06 -5.45
CA ARG A 4 10.81 14.29 -6.08
C ARG A 4 11.98 14.28 -5.08
N ASP A 5 11.76 14.71 -3.84
CA ASP A 5 12.81 14.78 -2.84
C ASP A 5 13.24 13.41 -2.31
N ARG A 6 12.36 12.41 -2.43
CA ARG A 6 12.63 11.02 -2.01
C ARG A 6 13.52 10.26 -2.99
N PHE A 7 13.57 10.71 -4.24
CA PHE A 7 14.25 10.00 -5.33
C PHE A 7 15.30 10.87 -6.01
N ARG A 8 15.88 11.83 -5.26
CA ARG A 8 16.96 12.68 -5.80
C ARG A 8 18.21 11.84 -6.05
N PRO A 9 18.84 11.98 -7.22
CA PRO A 9 20.22 11.55 -7.40
C PRO A 9 21.14 12.30 -6.43
N GLY A 10 22.24 11.69 -6.05
CA GLY A 10 23.21 12.28 -5.13
C GLY A 10 23.68 13.66 -5.58
N GLN A 11 24.04 14.50 -4.62
CA GLN A 11 24.55 15.85 -4.89
C GLN A 11 25.72 15.80 -5.90
N GLY A 12 25.60 16.59 -6.95
CA GLY A 12 26.63 16.69 -8.00
C GLY A 12 26.46 15.75 -9.18
N ASN A 13 25.50 14.82 -9.16
CA ASN A 13 25.26 13.94 -10.30
C ASN A 13 23.77 13.93 -10.69
N THR A 14 23.40 14.84 -11.56
CA THR A 14 22.01 14.99 -12.05
C THR A 14 21.67 14.05 -13.21
N THR A 15 22.66 13.29 -13.72
CA THR A 15 22.51 12.47 -14.93
C THR A 15 22.74 10.99 -14.74
N ALA A 16 23.32 10.54 -13.64
CA ALA A 16 23.58 9.12 -13.42
C ALA A 16 22.47 8.46 -12.61
N TYR A 17 21.50 7.93 -13.31
CA TYR A 17 20.38 7.15 -12.73
C TYR A 17 20.81 5.84 -12.05
N ASN A 18 22.05 5.44 -12.21
CA ASN A 18 22.62 4.20 -11.67
C ASN A 18 23.16 4.35 -10.23
N ILE A 19 23.21 5.55 -9.68
CA ILE A 19 23.74 5.80 -8.32
C ILE A 19 22.63 5.68 -7.24
N GLY A 20 21.38 5.56 -7.65
CA GLY A 20 20.24 5.48 -6.73
C GLY A 20 19.94 6.82 -6.04
N ALA A 21 18.96 6.80 -5.15
CA ALA A 21 18.58 7.97 -4.36
C ALA A 21 19.60 8.18 -3.23
N ALA A 22 20.35 9.27 -3.28
CA ALA A 22 21.33 9.65 -2.25
C ALA A 22 20.70 10.54 -1.17
N CYS A 23 19.44 10.29 -0.81
CA CYS A 23 18.76 10.96 0.28
C CYS A 23 18.57 9.99 1.45
N SER A 24 18.43 10.55 2.66
CA SER A 24 18.05 9.76 3.82
C SER A 24 16.70 9.07 3.58
N TYR A 25 16.65 7.77 3.80
CA TYR A 25 15.44 6.99 3.65
C TYR A 25 14.71 6.90 5.00
N PRO A 26 13.47 7.40 5.12
CA PRO A 26 12.73 7.29 6.36
C PRO A 26 12.29 5.84 6.58
N LEU A 27 12.78 5.21 7.63
CA LEU A 27 12.39 3.84 8.01
C LEU A 27 11.03 3.81 8.68
N MET A 28 10.74 4.82 9.49
CA MET A 28 9.46 4.99 10.20
C MET A 28 9.08 6.45 10.22
N ARG A 29 7.79 6.73 10.12
CA ARG A 29 7.23 8.06 10.18
C ARG A 29 6.12 8.13 11.22
N VAL A 30 6.11 9.21 11.99
CA VAL A 30 5.07 9.43 13.01
C VAL A 30 3.67 9.57 12.39
N GLU A 31 3.58 10.03 11.15
CA GLU A 31 2.32 10.12 10.40
C GLU A 31 1.64 8.76 10.27
N GLU A 32 2.40 7.68 10.15
CA GLU A 32 1.82 6.33 10.13
C GLU A 32 1.09 6.01 11.44
N MET A 33 1.58 6.49 12.58
CA MET A 33 0.95 6.27 13.88
C MET A 33 -0.40 6.98 13.98
N TYR A 34 -0.52 8.21 13.46
CA TYR A 34 -1.81 8.91 13.42
C TYR A 34 -2.85 8.17 12.58
N PHE A 35 -2.45 7.61 11.44
CA PHE A 35 -3.37 6.81 10.62
C PHE A 35 -3.74 5.49 11.28
N ILE A 36 -2.81 4.82 11.97
CA ILE A 36 -3.10 3.60 12.74
C ILE A 36 -4.09 3.90 13.86
N GLU A 37 -3.90 5.00 14.60
CA GLU A 37 -4.81 5.43 15.65
C GLU A 37 -6.22 5.72 15.11
N ALA A 38 -6.31 6.48 14.01
CA ALA A 38 -7.59 6.80 13.38
C ALA A 38 -8.31 5.55 12.86
N GLU A 39 -7.58 4.60 12.26
CA GLU A 39 -8.14 3.33 11.80
C GLU A 39 -8.63 2.47 12.96
N ALA A 40 -7.81 2.29 13.99
CA ALA A 40 -8.18 1.51 15.17
C ALA A 40 -9.41 2.09 15.87
N ALA A 41 -9.49 3.42 15.98
CA ALA A 41 -10.67 4.10 16.52
C ALA A 41 -11.90 3.87 15.65
N ALA A 42 -11.77 3.91 14.31
CA ALA A 42 -12.87 3.72 13.38
C ALA A 42 -13.51 2.33 13.49
N HIS A 43 -12.74 1.29 13.82
CA HIS A 43 -13.28 -0.06 14.03
C HIS A 43 -14.18 -0.17 15.26
N THR A 44 -14.03 0.69 16.25
CA THR A 44 -14.85 0.69 17.46
C THR A 44 -15.88 1.81 17.47
N ASN A 45 -15.55 2.97 16.90
CA ASN A 45 -16.38 4.16 16.83
C ASN A 45 -16.01 4.99 15.59
N ALA A 46 -16.84 4.93 14.56
CA ALA A 46 -16.62 5.65 13.30
C ALA A 46 -16.43 7.16 13.51
N ALA A 47 -17.23 7.78 14.38
CA ALA A 47 -17.13 9.21 14.65
C ALA A 47 -15.77 9.60 15.26
N LYS A 48 -15.23 8.76 16.14
CA LYS A 48 -13.89 8.99 16.72
C LYS A 48 -12.79 8.84 15.67
N GLY A 49 -12.90 7.84 14.81
CA GLY A 49 -11.96 7.67 13.68
C GLY A 49 -11.96 8.88 12.75
N VAL A 50 -13.14 9.40 12.42
CA VAL A 50 -13.29 10.63 11.59
C VAL A 50 -12.71 11.86 12.30
N GLU A 51 -12.94 12.02 13.61
CA GLU A 51 -12.39 13.12 14.39
C GLU A 51 -10.85 13.13 14.33
N LEU A 52 -10.23 11.97 14.58
CA LEU A 52 -8.77 11.82 14.56
C LEU A 52 -8.20 12.08 13.17
N LEU A 53 -8.81 11.51 12.12
CA LEU A 53 -8.40 11.74 10.75
C LEU A 53 -8.50 13.21 10.37
N ASN A 54 -9.64 13.86 10.65
CA ASN A 54 -9.85 15.27 10.37
C ASN A 54 -8.87 16.17 11.12
N THR A 55 -8.58 15.85 12.38
CA THR A 55 -7.62 16.61 13.18
C THR A 55 -6.24 16.56 12.58
N PHE A 56 -5.75 15.37 12.22
CA PHE A 56 -4.46 15.21 11.58
C PHE A 56 -4.40 15.95 10.24
N MET A 57 -5.38 15.69 9.37
CA MET A 57 -5.39 16.25 8.02
C MET A 57 -5.48 17.79 8.04
N LYS A 58 -6.36 18.37 8.84
CA LYS A 58 -6.50 19.83 8.96
C LYS A 58 -5.27 20.50 9.53
N THR A 59 -4.62 19.86 10.48
CA THR A 59 -3.46 20.45 11.16
C THR A 59 -2.20 20.41 10.27
N TYR A 60 -2.01 19.32 9.53
CA TYR A 60 -0.71 19.06 8.92
C TYR A 60 -0.73 18.99 7.39
N ARG A 61 -1.90 18.90 6.74
CA ARG A 61 -1.98 18.67 5.29
C ARG A 61 -2.86 19.68 4.56
N ASP A 62 -4.15 19.67 4.84
CA ASP A 62 -5.12 20.56 4.18
C ASP A 62 -6.14 21.07 5.20
N ALA A 63 -6.07 22.34 5.52
CA ALA A 63 -7.00 22.98 6.47
C ALA A 63 -8.47 22.90 6.03
N LYS A 64 -8.74 22.61 4.74
CA LYS A 64 -10.08 22.44 4.19
C LYS A 64 -10.56 20.98 4.20
N TYR A 65 -9.69 20.03 4.53
CA TYR A 65 -10.08 18.63 4.57
C TYR A 65 -11.23 18.40 5.55
N ASN A 66 -12.24 17.65 5.13
CA ASN A 66 -13.39 17.35 5.96
C ASN A 66 -14.03 16.02 5.58
N CYS A 67 -13.65 14.97 6.26
CA CYS A 67 -14.33 13.68 6.18
C CYS A 67 -15.62 13.74 6.99
N THR A 68 -16.75 13.32 6.38
CA THR A 68 -18.10 13.32 7.00
C THR A 68 -18.72 11.92 7.01
N LEU A 69 -17.92 10.87 6.79
CA LEU A 69 -18.38 9.50 6.77
C LEU A 69 -18.85 9.06 8.16
N SER A 70 -19.87 8.20 8.20
CA SER A 70 -20.44 7.69 9.45
C SER A 70 -20.37 6.15 9.56
N ASN A 71 -20.11 5.47 8.45
CA ASN A 71 -19.95 4.02 8.42
C ASN A 71 -18.50 3.63 8.70
N SER A 72 -18.26 2.72 9.64
CA SER A 72 -16.92 2.29 10.05
C SER A 72 -16.08 1.78 8.89
N ASP A 73 -16.63 0.94 8.02
CA ASP A 73 -15.87 0.38 6.89
C ASP A 73 -15.49 1.45 5.86
N GLU A 74 -16.34 2.46 5.67
CA GLU A 74 -16.04 3.59 4.78
C GLU A 74 -14.98 4.50 5.39
N VAL A 75 -15.04 4.75 6.71
CA VAL A 75 -14.01 5.51 7.42
C VAL A 75 -12.66 4.81 7.34
N VAL A 76 -12.62 3.49 7.57
CA VAL A 76 -11.39 2.70 7.43
C VAL A 76 -10.83 2.81 6.01
N LYS A 77 -11.67 2.71 4.98
CA LYS A 77 -11.22 2.87 3.58
C LYS A 77 -10.66 4.26 3.32
N GLU A 78 -11.27 5.30 3.86
CA GLU A 78 -10.78 6.67 3.74
C GLU A 78 -9.44 6.85 4.45
N VAL A 79 -9.30 6.36 5.69
CA VAL A 79 -8.02 6.39 6.43
C VAL A 79 -6.91 5.69 5.64
N VAL A 80 -7.20 4.50 5.10
CA VAL A 80 -6.23 3.74 4.28
C VAL A 80 -5.87 4.49 2.99
N LEU A 81 -6.84 5.16 2.36
CA LEU A 81 -6.58 5.99 1.18
C LEU A 81 -5.63 7.14 1.51
N GLN A 82 -5.90 7.90 2.57
CA GLN A 82 -5.07 9.01 3.00
C GLN A 82 -3.66 8.53 3.43
N LYS A 83 -3.58 7.41 4.14
CA LYS A 83 -2.31 6.74 4.48
C LYS A 83 -1.51 6.37 3.22
N ARG A 84 -2.13 5.84 2.18
CA ARG A 84 -1.46 5.49 0.91
C ARG A 84 -0.92 6.72 0.20
N ILE A 85 -1.65 7.84 0.24
CA ILE A 85 -1.21 9.12 -0.34
C ILE A 85 -0.02 9.65 0.45
N GLU A 86 -0.11 9.68 1.77
CA GLU A 86 0.93 10.19 2.65
C GLU A 86 2.23 9.39 2.58
N LEU A 87 2.13 8.07 2.59
CA LEU A 87 3.27 7.15 2.60
C LEU A 87 3.58 6.59 1.21
N TRP A 88 3.24 7.35 0.16
CA TRP A 88 3.49 6.93 -1.22
C TRP A 88 4.98 6.68 -1.46
N GLY A 89 5.29 5.53 -2.09
CA GLY A 89 6.67 5.13 -2.38
C GLY A 89 7.45 4.52 -1.20
N GLU A 90 6.83 4.38 -0.02
CA GLU A 90 7.47 3.82 1.18
C GLU A 90 7.19 2.32 1.39
N GLY A 91 6.53 1.65 0.45
CA GLY A 91 6.23 0.21 0.51
C GLY A 91 5.09 -0.18 1.46
N ARG A 92 4.50 0.77 2.19
CA ARG A 92 3.50 0.50 3.24
C ARG A 92 2.19 -0.07 2.70
N SER A 93 1.78 0.31 1.51
CA SER A 93 0.54 -0.18 0.87
C SER A 93 0.48 -1.70 0.71
N PHE A 94 1.63 -2.37 0.59
CA PHE A 94 1.68 -3.84 0.51
C PHE A 94 1.08 -4.48 1.76
N PHE A 95 1.45 -3.99 2.93
CA PHE A 95 0.96 -4.52 4.21
C PHE A 95 -0.53 -4.27 4.40
N ASP A 96 -1.01 -3.07 4.03
CA ASP A 96 -2.43 -2.70 4.16
C ASP A 96 -3.31 -3.53 3.20
N ILE A 97 -2.89 -3.71 1.95
CA ILE A 97 -3.59 -4.57 0.99
C ILE A 97 -3.66 -6.01 1.50
N LYS A 98 -2.56 -6.51 2.07
CA LYS A 98 -2.49 -7.89 2.56
C LYS A 98 -3.37 -8.12 3.79
N ARG A 99 -3.29 -7.26 4.82
CA ARG A 99 -4.03 -7.43 6.08
C ARG A 99 -5.52 -7.15 5.95
N LEU A 100 -5.91 -6.18 5.14
CA LEU A 100 -7.31 -5.81 4.92
C LEU A 100 -7.97 -6.55 3.75
N ASN A 101 -7.26 -7.49 3.13
CA ASN A 101 -7.74 -8.24 1.96
C ASN A 101 -8.25 -7.34 0.82
N LEU A 102 -7.56 -6.23 0.56
CA LEU A 102 -7.98 -5.25 -0.43
C LEU A 102 -7.74 -5.74 -1.85
N SER A 103 -8.62 -5.35 -2.75
CA SER A 103 -8.45 -5.59 -4.19
C SER A 103 -7.41 -4.64 -4.78
N VAL A 104 -6.66 -5.14 -5.75
CA VAL A 104 -5.79 -4.33 -6.61
C VAL A 104 -6.50 -4.10 -7.93
N ILE A 105 -6.80 -2.85 -8.24
CA ILE A 105 -7.53 -2.45 -9.44
C ILE A 105 -6.56 -1.68 -10.35
N ARG A 106 -6.19 -2.27 -11.48
CA ARG A 106 -5.27 -1.69 -12.46
C ARG A 106 -5.90 -1.49 -13.83
N ALA A 107 -6.97 -2.24 -14.13
CA ALA A 107 -7.70 -2.16 -15.39
C ALA A 107 -8.95 -1.27 -15.20
N TYR A 108 -8.85 -0.01 -15.57
CA TYR A 108 -9.95 0.97 -15.57
C TYR A 108 -9.73 1.99 -16.71
N ALA A 109 -10.79 2.70 -17.08
CA ALA A 109 -10.71 3.71 -18.14
C ALA A 109 -9.72 4.84 -17.76
N GLY A 110 -8.78 5.14 -18.65
CA GLY A 110 -7.77 6.17 -18.41
C GLY A 110 -6.57 5.73 -17.56
N THR A 111 -6.45 4.45 -17.23
CA THR A 111 -5.26 3.93 -16.53
C THR A 111 -3.99 4.12 -17.37
N ASN A 112 -2.89 4.51 -16.74
CA ASN A 112 -1.55 4.57 -17.32
C ASN A 112 -0.72 3.29 -17.07
N VAL A 113 -1.33 2.28 -16.44
CA VAL A 113 -0.65 1.00 -16.19
C VAL A 113 -0.45 0.27 -17.52
N PRO A 114 0.74 -0.29 -17.80
CA PRO A 114 0.98 -1.03 -19.04
C PRO A 114 0.06 -2.24 -19.18
N ARG A 115 -0.43 -2.50 -20.40
CA ARG A 115 -1.39 -3.58 -20.70
C ARG A 115 -1.04 -4.96 -20.10
N PRO A 116 0.22 -5.44 -20.16
CA PRO A 116 0.55 -6.77 -19.62
C PRO A 116 0.30 -6.94 -18.13
N VAL A 117 0.15 -5.84 -17.39
CA VAL A 117 -0.09 -5.83 -15.94
C VAL A 117 -1.41 -5.15 -15.55
N GLN A 118 -2.29 -4.89 -16.53
CA GLN A 118 -3.65 -4.41 -16.31
C GLN A 118 -4.56 -5.57 -15.95
N TYR A 119 -4.79 -5.77 -14.66
CA TYR A 119 -5.74 -6.74 -14.12
C TYR A 119 -6.37 -6.22 -12.85
N ASN A 120 -7.50 -6.82 -12.49
CA ASN A 120 -8.21 -6.53 -11.26
C ASN A 120 -8.31 -7.81 -10.44
N THR A 121 -8.13 -7.69 -9.13
CA THR A 121 -8.25 -8.81 -8.20
C THR A 121 -9.52 -8.69 -7.37
N LYS A 122 -10.05 -9.84 -6.93
CA LYS A 122 -11.07 -9.91 -5.89
C LYS A 122 -10.36 -10.20 -4.57
N GLY A 123 -10.21 -9.17 -3.73
CA GLY A 123 -9.38 -9.22 -2.54
C GLY A 123 -7.88 -9.20 -2.86
N ARG A 124 -7.07 -9.48 -1.85
CA ARG A 124 -5.60 -9.44 -1.97
C ARG A 124 -5.08 -10.37 -3.06
N PRO A 125 -4.10 -9.94 -3.84
CA PRO A 125 -3.45 -10.80 -4.83
C PRO A 125 -2.82 -12.04 -4.19
N ALA A 126 -2.92 -13.18 -4.87
CA ALA A 126 -2.36 -14.44 -4.38
C ALA A 126 -0.82 -14.40 -4.24
N TRP A 127 -0.12 -13.63 -5.10
CA TRP A 127 1.34 -13.47 -5.03
C TRP A 127 1.85 -12.68 -3.81
N MET A 128 0.98 -12.10 -2.99
CA MET A 128 1.38 -11.46 -1.73
C MET A 128 1.79 -12.46 -0.64
N ASN A 129 1.55 -13.74 -0.85
CA ASN A 129 2.12 -14.79 -0.03
C ASN A 129 3.27 -15.43 -0.81
N PHE A 130 4.46 -15.48 -0.20
CA PHE A 130 5.57 -16.20 -0.80
C PHE A 130 5.27 -17.68 -0.85
N VAL A 131 5.64 -18.31 -1.95
CA VAL A 131 5.65 -19.76 -2.09
C VAL A 131 7.04 -20.29 -1.74
N LEU A 132 7.11 -21.51 -1.22
CA LEU A 132 8.39 -22.16 -1.03
C LEU A 132 9.03 -22.43 -2.39
N PRO A 133 10.35 -22.25 -2.53
CA PRO A 133 11.04 -22.61 -3.75
C PRO A 133 10.79 -24.08 -4.13
N LYS A 134 10.57 -24.33 -5.40
CA LYS A 134 10.20 -25.66 -5.90
C LYS A 134 11.23 -26.74 -5.53
N PHE A 135 12.50 -26.40 -5.47
CA PHE A 135 13.57 -27.34 -5.13
C PHE A 135 13.58 -27.74 -3.65
N GLU A 136 12.98 -26.96 -2.73
CA GLU A 136 12.84 -27.36 -1.33
C GLU A 136 12.05 -28.66 -1.19
N GLY A 137 11.00 -28.84 -1.97
CA GLY A 137 10.24 -30.11 -1.99
C GLY A 137 11.02 -31.31 -2.52
N VAL A 138 12.17 -31.08 -3.21
CA VAL A 138 13.04 -32.15 -3.71
C VAL A 138 14.02 -32.62 -2.62
N PHE A 139 14.52 -31.71 -1.80
CA PHE A 139 15.57 -32.00 -0.82
C PHE A 139 15.04 -32.13 0.61
N ASN A 140 13.85 -31.59 0.88
CA ASN A 140 13.25 -31.61 2.21
C ASN A 140 11.90 -32.37 2.17
N THR A 141 11.94 -33.63 2.52
CA THR A 141 10.77 -34.53 2.52
C THR A 141 9.70 -34.12 3.53
N ALA A 142 9.99 -33.24 4.49
CA ALA A 142 9.02 -32.70 5.44
C ALA A 142 8.16 -31.57 4.87
N VAL A 143 8.52 -31.03 3.70
CA VAL A 143 7.77 -29.94 3.03
C VAL A 143 6.81 -30.55 2.02
N THR A 144 5.70 -31.16 2.50
CA THR A 144 4.72 -31.77 1.61
C THR A 144 3.50 -30.89 1.34
N ASP A 145 2.97 -30.19 2.35
CA ASP A 145 1.68 -29.51 2.25
C ASP A 145 1.66 -28.05 2.70
N TYR A 146 2.82 -27.46 2.96
CA TYR A 146 2.93 -26.09 3.51
C TYR A 146 3.05 -25.00 2.46
N ASN A 147 2.99 -25.33 1.18
CA ASN A 147 3.21 -24.34 0.13
C ASN A 147 1.91 -23.58 -0.18
N ASN A 148 2.01 -22.26 -0.32
CA ASN A 148 0.92 -21.49 -0.86
C ASN A 148 0.66 -21.88 -2.32
N PRO A 149 -0.61 -21.86 -2.78
CA PRO A 149 -0.92 -22.11 -4.18
C PRO A 149 -0.09 -21.24 -5.11
N ASP A 150 0.44 -21.83 -6.19
CA ASP A 150 1.13 -21.09 -7.23
C ASP A 150 0.20 -20.04 -7.85
N PRO A 151 0.53 -18.74 -7.76
CA PRO A 151 -0.30 -17.68 -8.30
C PRO A 151 -0.14 -17.48 -9.81
N SER A 152 0.82 -18.17 -10.44
CA SER A 152 1.04 -18.06 -11.89
C SER A 152 -0.22 -18.47 -12.65
N GLY A 153 -0.60 -17.69 -13.65
CA GLY A 153 -1.78 -17.95 -14.47
C GLY A 153 -3.13 -17.55 -13.85
N LYS A 154 -3.19 -17.14 -12.59
CA LYS A 154 -4.46 -16.71 -11.97
C LYS A 154 -4.99 -15.37 -12.47
N TYR A 155 -4.11 -14.54 -12.97
CA TYR A 155 -4.44 -13.19 -13.42
C TYR A 155 -4.03 -13.00 -14.86
N THR A 156 -5.01 -12.77 -15.71
CA THR A 156 -4.80 -12.42 -17.12
C THR A 156 -4.98 -10.91 -17.28
N PRO A 157 -4.14 -10.24 -18.09
CA PRO A 157 -4.35 -8.83 -18.42
C PRO A 157 -5.73 -8.62 -19.04
N ALA A 158 -6.34 -7.45 -18.78
CA ALA A 158 -7.55 -7.04 -19.47
C ALA A 158 -7.26 -6.93 -20.98
N LYS A 159 -8.16 -7.47 -21.80
CA LYS A 159 -8.10 -7.41 -23.26
C LYS A 159 -8.43 -6.01 -23.78
#